data_a7b7bf22b154bb215c3613ee4d340817
#
_entry.id   a7b7bf22b154bb215c3613ee4d340817
#
_cell.length_a   1.000
_cell.length_b   1.000
_cell.length_c   1.000
_cell.angle_alpha   90.00
_cell.angle_beta   90.00
_cell.angle_gamma   90.00
#
_symmetry.space_group_name_H-M   'P 1'
#
loop_
_entity.id
_entity.type
_entity.pdbx_description
1 polymer ?
#
loop_
_entity_poly.entity_id
_entity_poly.type
_entity_poly.pdbx_seq_one_letter_code
_entity_poly.pdbx_strand_id
1 'polypeptide(L)'
;NRPQAAISQQENSVDRLMTQLRSYPVYYWTEKVLSILFTGYIPTSKEAPLFYIGPMNATISGNTLEGPRIRAGGMTTAWLNPHLFGKGYVAYGFKDERVKGLAELEYSFKKKKEYANEFPIHSLKLRYESDVNQYGQNYLYTSKDNVFLALKREKDDRIGYFRQAEMTYTNEFYSGFSFQLTARTRKDESSYLIPFLKKEGDTRSEEHT
;
A
#
# COMPACT_ATOMS: atom_id res chain seq x y z
N ASN A 1 18.11 40.73 0.43
CA ASN A 1 19.25 39.88 0.79
C ASN A 1 19.26 39.68 2.30
N ARG A 2 18.67 38.57 2.80
CA ARG A 2 18.90 38.16 4.20
C ARG A 2 20.29 37.56 4.28
N PRO A 3 21.14 37.98 5.23
CA PRO A 3 22.49 37.46 5.31
C PRO A 3 22.45 35.95 5.65
N GLN A 4 23.17 35.13 4.91
CA GLN A 4 23.26 33.67 5.08
C GLN A 4 23.63 33.27 6.52
N ALA A 5 24.38 34.14 7.24
CA ALA A 5 24.73 33.93 8.63
C ALA A 5 23.51 33.91 9.59
N ALA A 6 22.46 34.65 9.29
CA ALA A 6 21.25 34.67 10.12
C ALA A 6 20.39 33.39 9.93
N ILE A 7 20.40 32.80 8.72
CA ILE A 7 19.72 31.55 8.41
C ILE A 7 20.40 30.39 9.13
N SER A 8 21.75 30.33 9.08
CA SER A 8 22.52 29.26 9.74
C SER A 8 22.41 29.29 11.26
N GLN A 9 22.31 30.48 11.87
CA GLN A 9 22.06 30.60 13.33
C GLN A 9 20.66 30.13 13.71
N GLN A 10 19.68 30.41 12.89
CA GLN A 10 18.29 29.99 13.12
C GLN A 10 18.13 28.45 12.97
N GLU A 11 18.77 27.85 11.96
CA GLU A 11 18.83 26.39 11.79
C GLU A 11 19.53 25.72 12.98
N ASN A 12 20.68 26.21 13.42
CA ASN A 12 21.41 25.69 14.58
C ASN A 12 20.60 25.80 15.89
N SER A 13 19.77 26.82 16.06
CA SER A 13 18.92 26.99 17.24
C SER A 13 17.74 26.01 17.23
N VAL A 14 17.14 25.77 16.07
CA VAL A 14 16.08 24.78 15.90
C VAL A 14 16.61 23.37 16.14
N ASP A 15 17.77 23.03 15.59
CA ASP A 15 18.39 21.69 15.82
C ASP A 15 18.74 21.45 17.29
N ARG A 16 19.22 22.47 18.00
CA ARG A 16 19.45 22.37 19.45
C ARG A 16 18.16 22.15 20.24
N LEU A 17 17.10 22.91 19.91
CA LEU A 17 15.78 22.74 20.53
C LEU A 17 15.21 21.35 20.26
N MET A 18 15.30 20.87 19.03
CA MET A 18 14.84 19.53 18.66
C MET A 18 15.62 18.44 19.38
N THR A 19 16.93 18.62 19.53
CA THR A 19 17.78 17.67 20.28
C THR A 19 17.41 17.66 21.76
N GLN A 20 17.16 18.83 22.38
CA GLN A 20 16.70 18.93 23.75
C GLN A 20 15.30 18.32 23.94
N LEU A 21 14.36 18.60 23.04
CA LEU A 21 13.01 18.03 23.08
C LEU A 21 13.05 16.49 22.97
N ARG A 22 13.90 15.94 22.13
CA ARG A 22 14.09 14.48 21.97
C ARG A 22 14.70 13.81 23.21
N SER A 23 15.32 14.56 24.09
CA SER A 23 15.80 14.03 25.37
C SER A 23 14.68 13.73 26.37
N TYR A 24 13.50 14.32 26.19
CA TYR A 24 12.33 14.03 27.01
C TYR A 24 11.63 12.75 26.52
N PRO A 25 11.44 11.72 27.37
CA PRO A 25 10.85 10.46 26.97
C PRO A 25 9.47 10.58 26.32
N VAL A 26 8.64 11.49 26.86
CA VAL A 26 7.28 11.75 26.35
C VAL A 26 7.33 12.28 24.92
N TYR A 27 8.20 13.24 24.64
CA TYR A 27 8.33 13.80 23.29
C TYR A 27 8.88 12.78 22.30
N TYR A 28 9.89 12.03 22.70
CA TYR A 28 10.47 10.94 21.89
C TYR A 28 9.40 9.89 21.49
N TRP A 29 8.62 9.43 22.46
CA TRP A 29 7.56 8.45 22.17
C TRP A 29 6.43 9.03 21.34
N THR A 30 6.05 10.29 21.58
CA THR A 30 5.01 10.97 20.77
C THR A 30 5.46 11.14 19.33
N GLU A 31 6.69 11.59 19.08
CA GLU A 31 7.26 11.68 17.73
C GLU A 31 7.27 10.32 17.03
N LYS A 32 7.67 9.27 17.75
CA LYS A 32 7.69 7.89 17.24
C LYS A 32 6.28 7.39 16.89
N VAL A 33 5.33 7.56 17.78
CA VAL A 33 3.94 7.14 17.56
C VAL A 33 3.32 7.91 16.39
N LEU A 34 3.50 9.22 16.32
CA LEU A 34 3.03 10.04 15.21
C LEU A 34 3.70 9.62 13.89
N SER A 35 5.01 9.41 13.88
CA SER A 35 5.72 8.92 12.69
C SER A 35 5.15 7.60 12.20
N ILE A 36 4.90 6.64 13.09
CA ILE A 36 4.31 5.34 12.73
C ILE A 36 2.87 5.51 12.22
N LEU A 37 2.08 6.41 12.82
CA LEU A 37 0.71 6.68 12.38
C LEU A 37 0.67 7.33 10.98
N PHE A 38 1.60 8.23 10.68
CA PHE A 38 1.64 8.94 9.39
C PHE A 38 2.35 8.13 8.30
N THR A 39 3.54 7.61 8.55
CA THR A 39 4.31 6.84 7.56
C THR A 39 3.80 5.40 7.45
N GLY A 40 3.29 4.87 8.54
CA GLY A 40 2.80 3.50 8.64
C GLY A 40 3.90 2.44 8.64
N TYR A 41 5.17 2.78 8.44
CA TYR A 41 6.26 1.81 8.31
C TYR A 41 7.28 1.92 9.45
N ILE A 42 7.77 0.77 9.89
CA ILE A 42 8.83 0.65 10.89
C ILE A 42 10.09 0.11 10.19
N PRO A 43 11.19 0.87 10.19
CA PRO A 43 12.46 0.38 9.66
C PRO A 43 13.08 -0.68 10.59
N THR A 44 13.69 -1.70 10.02
CA THR A 44 14.42 -2.74 10.80
C THR A 44 15.74 -2.25 11.38
N SER A 45 16.31 -1.18 10.81
CA SER A 45 17.52 -0.51 11.30
C SER A 45 17.39 1.00 11.11
N LYS A 46 18.14 1.79 11.90
CA LYS A 46 18.12 3.26 11.82
C LYS A 46 18.95 3.80 10.65
N GLU A 47 20.09 3.19 10.38
CA GLU A 47 21.06 3.70 9.39
C GLU A 47 20.94 3.04 8.03
N ALA A 48 20.71 1.71 8.00
CA ALA A 48 20.62 0.92 6.79
C ALA A 48 19.48 -0.11 6.92
N PRO A 49 18.22 0.31 6.81
CA PRO A 49 17.09 -0.58 6.94
C PRO A 49 16.99 -1.51 5.74
N LEU A 50 17.17 -2.82 5.96
CA LEU A 50 17.00 -3.84 4.92
C LEU A 50 15.52 -4.03 4.56
N PHE A 51 14.64 -3.87 5.57
CA PHE A 51 13.19 -4.04 5.43
C PHE A 51 12.45 -2.93 6.16
N TYR A 52 11.31 -2.57 5.62
CA TYR A 52 10.28 -1.80 6.29
C TYR A 52 9.08 -2.71 6.60
N ILE A 53 8.68 -2.78 7.87
CA ILE A 53 7.51 -3.54 8.32
C ILE A 53 6.31 -2.61 8.34
N GLY A 54 5.19 -3.03 7.77
CA GLY A 54 3.98 -2.20 7.73
C GLY A 54 3.18 -2.37 6.42
N PRO A 55 2.24 -1.46 6.15
CA PRO A 55 1.92 -0.27 6.94
C PRO A 55 1.16 -0.61 8.23
N MET A 56 1.60 -0.03 9.35
CA MET A 56 1.07 -0.34 10.70
C MET A 56 -0.37 0.14 10.89
N ASN A 57 -0.76 1.23 10.22
CA ASN A 57 -2.13 1.74 10.21
C ASN A 57 -3.14 0.83 9.49
N ALA A 58 -2.66 -0.20 8.80
CA ALA A 58 -3.48 -1.20 8.13
C ALA A 58 -3.39 -2.59 8.78
N THR A 59 -2.68 -2.71 9.91
CA THR A 59 -2.52 -3.99 10.62
C THR A 59 -3.84 -4.52 11.15
N ILE A 60 -4.68 -3.64 11.65
CA ILE A 60 -6.03 -3.98 12.13
C ILE A 60 -7.01 -3.15 11.33
N SER A 61 -7.95 -3.81 10.71
CA SER A 61 -9.02 -3.21 9.93
C SER A 61 -10.29 -4.08 10.04
N GLY A 62 -11.33 -3.72 9.30
CA GLY A 62 -12.54 -4.53 9.26
C GLY A 62 -13.55 -3.97 8.27
N ASN A 63 -14.41 -4.87 7.79
CA ASN A 63 -15.52 -4.54 6.91
C ASN A 63 -16.67 -5.55 7.12
N THR A 64 -17.79 -5.30 6.48
CA THR A 64 -19.02 -6.13 6.63
C THR A 64 -18.81 -7.58 6.16
N LEU A 65 -17.95 -7.81 5.18
CA LEU A 65 -17.68 -9.14 4.61
C LEU A 65 -16.72 -9.95 5.47
N GLU A 66 -15.59 -9.36 5.85
CA GLU A 66 -14.48 -10.04 6.55
C GLU A 66 -14.63 -10.00 8.08
N GLY A 67 -15.46 -9.09 8.61
CA GLY A 67 -15.48 -8.76 10.03
C GLY A 67 -14.16 -8.10 10.45
N PRO A 68 -13.66 -8.35 11.66
CA PRO A 68 -12.31 -7.97 12.05
C PRO A 68 -11.28 -8.63 11.11
N ARG A 69 -10.25 -7.88 10.75
CA ARG A 69 -9.18 -8.31 9.84
C ARG A 69 -7.83 -7.93 10.43
N ILE A 70 -6.90 -8.87 10.41
CA ILE A 70 -5.50 -8.65 10.76
C ILE A 70 -4.66 -8.77 9.49
N ARG A 71 -3.70 -7.85 9.34
CA ARG A 71 -2.77 -7.82 8.21
C ARG A 71 -1.34 -7.63 8.72
N ALA A 72 -0.40 -8.39 8.14
CA ALA A 72 1.03 -8.20 8.31
C ALA A 72 1.68 -8.05 6.95
N GLY A 73 2.58 -7.10 6.80
CA GLY A 73 3.24 -6.83 5.53
C GLY A 73 4.54 -6.06 5.69
N GLY A 74 5.16 -5.78 4.54
CA GLY A 74 6.39 -5.02 4.49
C GLY A 74 6.92 -4.86 3.09
N MET A 75 8.09 -4.21 3.01
CA MET A 75 8.83 -4.02 1.76
C MET A 75 10.33 -4.04 2.00
N THR A 76 11.07 -4.45 0.97
CA THR A 76 12.53 -4.37 0.95
C THR A 76 12.99 -2.98 0.53
N THR A 77 14.26 -2.69 0.81
CA THR A 77 14.90 -1.43 0.42
C THR A 77 16.10 -1.70 -0.49
N ALA A 78 16.67 -0.63 -1.04
CA ALA A 78 17.90 -0.71 -1.83
C ALA A 78 19.13 -1.16 -1.02
N TRP A 79 19.08 -1.09 0.31
CA TRP A 79 20.15 -1.63 1.18
C TRP A 79 20.22 -3.15 1.12
N LEU A 80 19.11 -3.83 0.89
CA LEU A 80 19.10 -5.27 0.64
C LEU A 80 19.61 -5.58 -0.78
N ASN A 81 19.02 -4.93 -1.78
CA ASN A 81 19.42 -5.03 -3.18
C ASN A 81 19.01 -3.75 -3.92
N PRO A 82 19.97 -3.00 -4.54
CA PRO A 82 19.68 -1.73 -5.20
C PRO A 82 18.90 -1.85 -6.52
N HIS A 83 18.67 -3.06 -6.99
CA HIS A 83 17.96 -3.35 -8.24
C HIS A 83 16.68 -4.15 -8.04
N LEU A 84 16.55 -4.90 -6.94
CA LEU A 84 15.42 -5.79 -6.71
C LEU A 84 14.65 -5.40 -5.46
N PHE A 85 13.37 -5.09 -5.63
CA PHE A 85 12.49 -4.66 -4.56
C PHE A 85 11.31 -5.62 -4.44
N GLY A 86 11.04 -6.05 -3.22
CA GLY A 86 9.89 -6.86 -2.87
C GLY A 86 8.95 -6.09 -1.97
N LYS A 87 7.65 -6.23 -2.17
CA LYS A 87 6.62 -5.68 -1.31
C LYS A 87 5.48 -6.67 -1.21
N GLY A 88 4.92 -6.82 -0.02
CA GLY A 88 3.80 -7.73 0.13
C GLY A 88 3.14 -7.66 1.48
N TYR A 89 1.99 -8.32 1.56
CA TYR A 89 1.30 -8.55 2.81
C TYR A 89 0.49 -9.85 2.77
N VAL A 90 0.18 -10.34 3.96
CA VAL A 90 -0.80 -11.40 4.20
C VAL A 90 -1.84 -10.85 5.17
N ALA A 91 -3.11 -11.13 4.92
CA ALA A 91 -4.22 -10.71 5.76
C ALA A 91 -5.18 -11.89 6.00
N TYR A 92 -5.84 -11.86 7.16
CA TYR A 92 -6.84 -12.84 7.55
C TYR A 92 -8.10 -12.14 8.05
N GLY A 93 -9.25 -12.46 7.46
CA GLY A 93 -10.57 -12.01 7.91
C GLY A 93 -11.20 -13.06 8.82
N PHE A 94 -11.65 -12.64 10.00
CA PHE A 94 -12.18 -13.59 11.00
C PHE A 94 -13.60 -14.06 10.71
N LYS A 95 -14.38 -13.31 9.93
CA LYS A 95 -15.75 -13.66 9.59
C LYS A 95 -15.85 -14.55 8.35
N ASP A 96 -15.04 -14.29 7.35
CA ASP A 96 -15.01 -15.04 6.10
C ASP A 96 -13.96 -16.18 6.12
N GLU A 97 -13.12 -16.24 7.17
CA GLU A 97 -12.10 -17.27 7.40
C GLU A 97 -11.16 -17.47 6.21
N ARG A 98 -10.88 -16.39 5.45
CA ARG A 98 -10.05 -16.44 4.25
C ARG A 98 -8.72 -15.70 4.43
N VAL A 99 -7.67 -16.35 3.93
CA VAL A 99 -6.36 -15.72 3.77
C VAL A 99 -6.34 -14.95 2.46
N LYS A 100 -5.85 -13.73 2.53
CA LYS A 100 -5.70 -12.79 1.42
C LYS A 100 -4.30 -12.24 1.41
N GLY A 101 -3.87 -11.68 0.28
CA GLY A 101 -2.53 -11.12 0.24
C GLY A 101 -2.19 -10.46 -1.06
N LEU A 102 -1.02 -9.81 -1.02
CA LEU A 102 -0.36 -9.17 -2.15
C LEU A 102 1.11 -9.57 -2.14
N ALA A 103 1.62 -9.89 -3.31
CA ALA A 103 3.05 -10.01 -3.58
C ALA A 103 3.40 -9.14 -4.78
N GLU A 104 4.39 -8.30 -4.62
CA GLU A 104 4.91 -7.40 -5.65
C GLU A 104 6.42 -7.54 -5.72
N LEU A 105 6.95 -7.73 -6.91
CA LEU A 105 8.36 -7.79 -7.20
C LEU A 105 8.68 -6.77 -8.28
N GLU A 106 9.61 -5.85 -8.00
CA GLU A 106 10.02 -4.82 -8.94
C GLU A 106 11.52 -4.90 -9.19
N TYR A 107 11.90 -5.07 -10.45
CA TYR A 107 13.28 -4.99 -10.89
C TYR A 107 13.55 -3.62 -11.50
N SER A 108 14.47 -2.87 -10.89
CA SER A 108 14.94 -1.58 -11.40
C SER A 108 16.20 -1.74 -12.24
N PHE A 109 16.14 -1.31 -13.50
CA PHE A 109 17.30 -1.27 -14.40
C PHE A 109 18.32 -0.19 -13.99
N LYS A 110 17.91 0.73 -13.12
CA LYS A 110 18.78 1.78 -12.53
C LYS A 110 19.03 1.47 -11.07
N LYS A 111 20.27 1.64 -10.63
CA LYS A 111 20.65 1.51 -9.22
C LYS A 111 19.92 2.56 -8.40
N LYS A 112 19.24 2.13 -7.33
CA LYS A 112 18.51 2.98 -6.40
C LYS A 112 19.29 3.16 -5.10
N LYS A 113 18.97 4.22 -4.35
CA LYS A 113 19.59 4.52 -3.06
C LYS A 113 18.81 3.96 -1.88
N GLU A 114 17.49 4.07 -1.91
CA GLU A 114 16.61 3.64 -0.83
C GLU A 114 15.34 2.96 -1.34
N TYR A 115 14.62 3.58 -2.30
CA TYR A 115 13.32 3.10 -2.78
C TYR A 115 13.30 2.85 -4.29
N ALA A 116 12.43 1.95 -4.73
CA ALA A 116 12.22 1.62 -6.13
C ALA A 116 11.75 2.80 -6.98
N ASN A 117 10.94 3.69 -6.39
CA ASN A 117 10.32 4.83 -7.07
C ASN A 117 11.18 6.10 -7.13
N GLU A 118 12.46 6.02 -6.77
CA GLU A 118 13.38 7.15 -6.97
C GLU A 118 13.58 7.45 -8.46
N PHE A 119 13.69 8.74 -8.77
CA PHE A 119 13.97 9.21 -10.12
C PHE A 119 15.42 8.90 -10.56
N PRO A 120 15.68 8.54 -11.83
CA PRO A 120 14.72 8.20 -12.88
C PRO A 120 14.18 6.77 -12.72
N ILE A 121 12.87 6.59 -12.94
CA ILE A 121 12.25 5.26 -12.89
C ILE A 121 12.52 4.55 -14.20
N HIS A 122 13.12 3.36 -14.13
CA HIS A 122 13.24 2.43 -15.24
C HIS A 122 13.12 1.03 -14.64
N SER A 123 11.92 0.47 -14.64
CA SER A 123 11.62 -0.75 -13.89
C SER A 123 10.60 -1.64 -14.59
N LEU A 124 10.66 -2.91 -14.25
CA LEU A 124 9.66 -3.92 -14.55
C LEU A 124 9.08 -4.43 -13.22
N LYS A 125 7.78 -4.28 -13.05
CA LYS A 125 7.04 -4.66 -11.84
C LYS A 125 6.07 -5.79 -12.16
N LEU A 126 6.12 -6.84 -11.33
CA LEU A 126 5.15 -7.92 -11.30
C LEU A 126 4.37 -7.84 -9.99
N ARG A 127 3.06 -7.90 -10.06
CA ARG A 127 2.17 -7.83 -8.92
C ARG A 127 1.10 -8.90 -9.01
N TYR A 128 0.92 -9.63 -7.93
CA TYR A 128 -0.20 -10.53 -7.72
C TYR A 128 -0.94 -10.14 -6.46
N GLU A 129 -2.25 -10.01 -6.55
CA GLU A 129 -3.11 -9.66 -5.43
C GLU A 129 -4.36 -10.53 -5.42
N SER A 130 -4.65 -11.09 -4.25
CA SER A 130 -5.91 -11.80 -3.97
C SER A 130 -6.49 -11.19 -2.71
N ASP A 131 -7.59 -10.43 -2.85
CA ASP A 131 -8.14 -9.66 -1.74
C ASP A 131 -9.62 -9.33 -1.97
N VAL A 132 -10.20 -8.51 -1.11
CA VAL A 132 -11.54 -7.95 -1.26
C VAL A 132 -11.49 -6.58 -1.91
N ASN A 133 -12.52 -6.26 -2.67
CA ASN A 133 -12.69 -4.93 -3.26
C ASN A 133 -14.10 -4.42 -2.97
N GLN A 134 -14.18 -3.15 -2.63
CA GLN A 134 -15.42 -2.44 -2.44
C GLN A 134 -15.80 -1.75 -3.75
N TYR A 135 -16.89 -2.20 -4.37
CA TYR A 135 -17.33 -1.66 -5.64
C TYR A 135 -17.92 -0.25 -5.47
N GLY A 136 -17.48 0.66 -6.33
CA GLY A 136 -17.94 2.06 -6.34
C GLY A 136 -17.12 3.01 -5.45
N GLN A 137 -16.09 2.53 -4.77
CA GLN A 137 -15.14 3.40 -4.04
C GLN A 137 -13.76 3.37 -4.68
N ASN A 138 -13.21 4.56 -4.95
CA ASN A 138 -11.83 4.74 -5.39
C ASN A 138 -11.01 5.34 -4.25
N TYR A 139 -10.09 4.55 -3.71
CA TYR A 139 -9.15 5.01 -2.69
C TYR A 139 -7.91 5.59 -3.37
N LEU A 140 -7.93 6.91 -3.66
CA LEU A 140 -6.82 7.58 -4.36
C LEU A 140 -5.62 7.85 -3.45
N TYR A 141 -5.87 8.17 -2.18
CA TYR A 141 -4.83 8.62 -1.26
C TYR A 141 -4.70 7.79 0.02
N THR A 142 -5.63 6.87 0.26
CA THR A 142 -5.68 6.09 1.50
C THR A 142 -5.78 4.62 1.18
N SER A 143 -5.06 3.77 1.92
CA SER A 143 -5.24 2.32 1.81
C SER A 143 -6.66 1.93 2.24
N LYS A 144 -7.30 1.01 1.51
CA LYS A 144 -8.60 0.44 1.88
C LYS A 144 -8.62 -0.19 3.29
N ASP A 145 -7.47 -0.63 3.78
CA ASP A 145 -7.28 -1.26 5.08
C ASP A 145 -6.91 -0.26 6.20
N ASN A 146 -7.05 1.04 5.96
CA ASN A 146 -6.75 2.03 6.98
C ASN A 146 -7.70 1.89 8.17
N VAL A 147 -7.15 1.82 9.39
CA VAL A 147 -7.90 1.69 10.66
C VAL A 147 -8.98 2.77 10.81
N PHE A 148 -8.74 3.98 10.31
CA PHE A 148 -9.72 5.08 10.37
C PHE A 148 -10.93 4.83 9.49
N LEU A 149 -10.80 4.06 8.38
CA LEU A 149 -11.93 3.66 7.54
C LEU A 149 -12.76 2.56 8.23
N ALA A 150 -12.13 1.70 9.02
CA ALA A 150 -12.83 0.67 9.79
C ALA A 150 -13.75 1.26 10.88
N LEU A 151 -13.45 2.47 11.35
CA LEU A 151 -14.29 3.21 12.30
C LEU A 151 -15.51 3.90 11.66
N LYS A 152 -15.60 3.91 10.33
CA LYS A 152 -16.74 4.46 9.60
C LYS A 152 -17.98 3.61 9.88
N ARG A 153 -19.07 4.26 10.33
CA ARG A 153 -20.33 3.57 10.71
C ARG A 153 -21.18 3.11 9.52
N GLU A 154 -20.82 3.50 8.30
CA GLU A 154 -21.58 3.16 7.11
C GLU A 154 -21.36 1.70 6.71
N LYS A 155 -22.45 0.93 6.69
CA LYS A 155 -22.39 -0.47 6.25
C LYS A 155 -22.20 -0.49 4.73
N ASP A 156 -21.11 -1.07 4.30
CA ASP A 156 -20.81 -1.27 2.90
C ASP A 156 -21.15 -2.70 2.50
N ASP A 157 -22.24 -2.84 1.73
CA ASP A 157 -22.73 -4.14 1.28
C ASP A 157 -22.21 -4.52 -0.11
N ARG A 158 -21.37 -3.65 -0.73
CA ARG A 158 -20.84 -3.85 -2.09
C ARG A 158 -19.42 -4.35 -2.10
N ILE A 159 -19.15 -5.43 -1.35
CA ILE A 159 -17.81 -6.01 -1.22
C ILE A 159 -17.78 -7.38 -1.88
N GLY A 160 -16.85 -7.61 -2.79
CA GLY A 160 -16.58 -8.89 -3.43
C GLY A 160 -15.11 -9.24 -3.39
N TYR A 161 -14.77 -10.48 -3.72
CA TYR A 161 -13.41 -10.95 -3.83
C TYR A 161 -12.86 -10.71 -5.23
N PHE A 162 -11.55 -10.52 -5.33
CA PHE A 162 -10.88 -10.47 -6.62
C PHE A 162 -9.50 -11.12 -6.55
N ARG A 163 -9.04 -11.59 -7.70
CA ARG A 163 -7.66 -12.00 -7.94
C ARG A 163 -7.15 -11.25 -9.15
N GLN A 164 -5.98 -10.67 -9.04
CA GLN A 164 -5.39 -9.85 -10.09
C GLN A 164 -3.91 -10.18 -10.23
N ALA A 165 -3.48 -10.37 -11.46
CA ALA A 165 -2.08 -10.38 -11.83
C ALA A 165 -1.81 -9.19 -12.75
N GLU A 166 -0.71 -8.49 -12.51
CA GLU A 166 -0.35 -7.29 -13.24
C GLU A 166 1.15 -7.27 -13.52
N MET A 167 1.52 -6.90 -14.73
CA MET A 167 2.88 -6.62 -15.15
C MET A 167 2.94 -5.19 -15.66
N THR A 168 3.84 -4.39 -15.08
CA THR A 168 3.99 -2.98 -15.43
C THR A 168 5.45 -2.70 -15.79
N TYR A 169 5.68 -2.17 -16.98
CA TYR A 169 6.96 -1.61 -17.38
C TYR A 169 6.87 -0.09 -17.37
N THR A 170 7.79 0.56 -16.66
CA THR A 170 7.87 2.02 -16.57
C THR A 170 9.25 2.49 -16.99
N ASN A 171 9.30 3.52 -17.84
CA ASN A 171 10.54 4.19 -18.17
C ASN A 171 10.36 5.71 -18.15
N GLU A 172 11.19 6.37 -17.34
CA GLU A 172 11.20 7.81 -17.14
C GLU A 172 12.55 8.38 -17.59
N PHE A 173 12.51 9.38 -18.41
CA PHE A 173 13.68 10.02 -19.02
C PHE A 173 14.00 11.34 -18.31
N TYR A 174 15.28 11.74 -18.32
CA TYR A 174 15.73 13.01 -17.78
C TYR A 174 15.12 14.24 -18.47
N SER A 175 14.55 14.07 -19.67
CA SER A 175 13.81 15.10 -20.40
C SER A 175 12.44 15.44 -19.81
N GLY A 176 12.00 14.72 -18.77
CA GLY A 176 10.65 14.82 -18.19
C GLY A 176 9.59 13.97 -18.90
N PHE A 177 9.95 13.30 -20.00
CA PHE A 177 9.06 12.34 -20.64
C PHE A 177 9.07 11.01 -19.87
N SER A 178 7.88 10.44 -19.65
CA SER A 178 7.73 9.11 -19.07
C SER A 178 6.67 8.32 -19.81
N PHE A 179 6.83 7.02 -19.92
CA PHE A 179 5.78 6.14 -20.39
C PHE A 179 5.67 4.90 -19.51
N GLN A 180 4.46 4.37 -19.45
CA GLN A 180 4.14 3.18 -18.69
C GLN A 180 3.29 2.25 -19.53
N LEU A 181 3.69 0.99 -19.60
CA LEU A 181 2.94 -0.08 -20.24
C LEU A 181 2.49 -1.07 -19.16
N THR A 182 1.18 -1.32 -19.09
CA THR A 182 0.60 -2.22 -18.08
C THR A 182 -0.24 -3.29 -18.76
N ALA A 183 0.10 -4.55 -18.48
CA ALA A 183 -0.74 -5.71 -18.79
C ALA A 183 -1.37 -6.23 -17.50
N ARG A 184 -2.68 -6.40 -17.50
CA ARG A 184 -3.44 -6.81 -16.30
C ARG A 184 -4.45 -7.89 -16.65
N THR A 185 -4.51 -8.91 -15.81
CA THR A 185 -5.63 -9.86 -15.78
C THR A 185 -6.29 -9.83 -14.41
N ARG A 186 -7.61 -9.85 -14.41
CA ARG A 186 -8.40 -9.79 -13.17
C ARG A 186 -9.59 -10.73 -13.25
N LYS A 187 -9.83 -11.43 -12.15
CA LYS A 187 -11.00 -12.26 -11.93
C LYS A 187 -11.70 -11.79 -10.67
N ASP A 188 -12.94 -11.38 -10.82
CA ASP A 188 -13.81 -11.03 -9.67
C ASP A 188 -14.63 -12.26 -9.28
N GLU A 189 -14.77 -12.47 -7.97
CA GLU A 189 -15.53 -13.58 -7.39
C GLU A 189 -16.67 -13.01 -6.55
N SER A 190 -17.84 -13.65 -6.64
CA SER A 190 -19.01 -13.27 -5.85
C SER A 190 -18.76 -13.43 -4.35
N SER A 191 -19.46 -12.62 -3.57
CA SER A 191 -19.56 -12.78 -2.12
C SER A 191 -21.03 -13.03 -1.75
N TYR A 192 -21.29 -13.41 -0.49
CA TYR A 192 -22.67 -13.51 -0.02
C TYR A 192 -23.42 -12.16 0.00
N LEU A 193 -22.68 -11.04 -0.05
CA LEU A 193 -23.24 -9.69 -0.15
C LEU A 193 -23.62 -9.32 -1.59
N ILE A 194 -22.89 -9.87 -2.58
CA ILE A 194 -23.13 -9.60 -4.01
C ILE A 194 -23.06 -10.93 -4.77
N PRO A 195 -24.15 -11.69 -4.87
CA PRO A 195 -24.18 -12.87 -5.70
C PRO A 195 -24.19 -12.45 -7.18
N PHE A 196 -23.26 -12.96 -7.99
CA PHE A 196 -23.35 -12.82 -9.44
C PHE A 196 -24.44 -13.75 -9.97
N LEU A 197 -25.49 -13.18 -10.52
CA LEU A 197 -26.51 -13.94 -11.24
C LEU A 197 -25.90 -14.45 -12.55
N LYS A 198 -25.79 -15.76 -12.69
CA LYS A 198 -25.50 -16.37 -13.99
C LYS A 198 -26.72 -16.12 -14.87
N LYS A 199 -26.57 -15.35 -15.96
CA LYS A 199 -27.60 -15.21 -16.97
C LYS A 199 -27.76 -16.60 -17.61
N GLU A 200 -28.76 -17.32 -17.18
CA GLU A 200 -29.16 -18.59 -17.80
C GLU A 200 -29.59 -18.22 -19.21
N GLY A 201 -28.99 -18.85 -20.22
CA GLY A 201 -29.30 -18.56 -21.62
C GLY A 201 -30.76 -18.79 -21.86
N ASP A 202 -31.42 -17.83 -22.48
CA ASP A 202 -32.79 -17.85 -22.95
C ASP A 202 -32.94 -19.00 -23.97
N THR A 203 -33.27 -20.17 -23.47
CA THR A 203 -33.73 -21.30 -24.30
C THR A 203 -35.21 -21.00 -24.60
N ARG A 204 -35.42 -20.13 -25.58
CA ARG A 204 -36.73 -19.94 -26.19
C ARG A 204 -37.03 -21.21 -26.97
N SER A 205 -37.70 -22.16 -26.34
CA SER A 205 -38.36 -23.24 -27.02
C SER A 205 -39.56 -22.64 -27.76
N GLU A 206 -39.44 -22.46 -29.06
CA GLU A 206 -40.56 -22.24 -29.96
C GLU A 206 -41.33 -23.54 -30.01
N GLU A 207 -42.37 -23.69 -29.19
CA GLU A 207 -43.45 -24.63 -29.46
C GLU A 207 -44.38 -24.01 -30.48
N HIS A 208 -44.23 -24.42 -31.74
CA HIS A 208 -45.26 -24.29 -32.76
C HIS A 208 -46.31 -25.38 -32.55
N THR A 209 -47.50 -24.95 -32.28
CA THR A 209 -48.74 -25.66 -32.56
C THR A 209 -49.54 -24.89 -33.57
#